data_0048ecf0ec2ec304a2ed088c4b7e080b
#
_entry.id   0048ecf0ec2ec304a2ed088c4b7e080b
#
_cell.length_a   1.000
_cell.length_b   1.000
_cell.length_c   1.000
_cell.angle_alpha   90.00
_cell.angle_beta   90.00
_cell.angle_gamma   90.00
#
_symmetry.space_group_name_H-M   'P 1'
#
loop_
_entity.id
_entity.type
_entity.pdbx_description
1 polymer ?
#
loop_
_entity_poly.entity_id
_entity_poly.type
_entity_poly.pdbx_seq_one_letter_code
_entity_poly.pdbx_strand_id
1 'polypeptide(L)' 'MLKVLLVEDENLIRRGLQYKMDWTEVNCVVVGEAATGQEGLTQIKALRPDIVITDIRMPDMD' A
#
# COMPACT_ATOMS: atom_id res chain seq x y z
N MET A 1 -10.49 6.65 -10.63
CA MET A 1 -10.29 5.86 -9.42
C MET A 1 -9.14 6.41 -8.61
N LEU A 2 -9.27 6.37 -7.28
CA LEU A 2 -8.20 6.77 -6.40
C LEU A 2 -7.11 5.71 -6.40
N LYS A 3 -5.86 6.15 -6.49
CA LYS A 3 -4.70 5.25 -6.52
C LYS A 3 -4.27 4.94 -5.10
N VAL A 4 -4.16 3.65 -4.78
CA VAL A 4 -3.81 3.17 -3.45
C VAL A 4 -2.46 2.47 -3.47
N LEU A 5 -1.61 2.83 -2.52
CA LEU A 5 -0.35 2.13 -2.28
C LEU A 5 -0.48 1.38 -0.95
N LEU A 6 -0.14 0.11 -0.95
CA LEU A 6 -0.14 -0.72 0.27
C LEU A 6 1.29 -0.88 0.77
N VAL A 7 1.53 -0.53 2.03
CA VAL A 7 2.85 -0.70 2.66
C VAL A 7 2.66 -1.57 3.88
N GLU A 8 3.13 -2.82 3.79
CA GLU A 8 2.95 -3.81 4.84
C GLU A 8 4.08 -4.82 4.75
N ASP A 9 4.80 -5.07 5.85
CA ASP A 9 5.94 -5.97 5.85
C ASP A 9 5.56 -7.44 5.85
N GLU A 10 4.34 -7.80 6.27
CA GLU A 10 3.90 -9.19 6.24
C GLU A 10 3.22 -9.51 4.92
N ASN A 11 3.83 -10.46 4.18
CA ASN A 11 3.34 -10.83 2.85
C ASN A 11 1.89 -11.30 2.85
N LEU A 12 1.50 -12.11 3.84
CA LEU A 12 0.13 -12.64 3.88
C LEU A 12 -0.90 -11.54 4.11
N ILE A 13 -0.57 -10.60 5.00
CA ILE A 13 -1.47 -9.48 5.28
C ILE A 13 -1.57 -8.57 4.05
N ARG A 14 -0.43 -8.27 3.43
CA ARG A 14 -0.41 -7.40 2.25
C ARG A 14 -1.22 -8.01 1.10
N ARG A 15 -1.06 -9.32 0.87
CA ARG A 15 -1.83 -10.01 -0.17
C ARG A 15 -3.32 -10.06 0.17
N GLY A 16 -3.64 -10.26 1.45
CA GLY A 16 -5.03 -10.25 1.88
C GLY A 16 -5.68 -8.90 1.61
N LEU A 17 -5.00 -7.82 1.92
CA LEU A 17 -5.52 -6.48 1.63
C LEU A 17 -5.73 -6.27 0.14
N GLN A 18 -4.80 -6.76 -0.69
CA GLN A 18 -4.90 -6.55 -2.13
C GLN A 18 -6.00 -7.39 -2.77
N TYR A 19 -6.14 -8.66 -2.39
CA TYR A 19 -7.00 -9.59 -3.11
C TYR A 19 -8.35 -9.86 -2.47
N LYS A 20 -8.51 -9.62 -1.16
CA LYS A 20 -9.78 -9.89 -0.48
C LYS A 20 -10.69 -8.67 -0.43
N MET A 21 -10.16 -7.49 -0.63
CA MET A 21 -10.97 -6.27 -0.64
C MET A 21 -11.39 -5.94 -2.07
N ASP A 22 -12.64 -5.53 -2.21
CA ASP A 22 -13.13 -5.06 -3.50
C ASP A 22 -12.85 -3.56 -3.63
N TRP A 23 -11.65 -3.24 -4.11
CA TRP A 23 -11.22 -1.85 -4.23
C TRP A 23 -12.06 -1.06 -5.23
N THR A 24 -12.54 -1.70 -6.28
CA THR A 24 -13.36 -1.00 -7.27
C THR A 24 -14.68 -0.55 -6.69
N GLU A 25 -15.22 -1.28 -5.72
CA GLU A 25 -16.47 -0.90 -5.08
C GLU A 25 -16.35 0.42 -4.32
N VAL A 26 -15.15 0.76 -3.84
CA VAL A 26 -14.91 2.04 -3.17
C VAL A 26 -14.17 3.01 -4.09
N ASN A 27 -14.22 2.79 -5.38
CA ASN A 27 -13.63 3.66 -6.40
C ASN A 27 -12.12 3.81 -6.25
N CYS A 28 -11.45 2.71 -5.92
CA CYS A 28 -10.00 2.69 -5.73
C CYS A 28 -9.35 1.63 -6.61
N VAL A 29 -8.07 1.80 -6.86
CA VAL A 29 -7.24 0.81 -7.54
C VAL A 29 -5.89 0.74 -6.84
N VAL A 30 -5.42 -0.47 -6.56
CA VAL A 30 -4.09 -0.67 -5.96
C VAL A 30 -3.05 -0.55 -7.07
N VAL A 31 -2.21 0.48 -6.99
CA VAL A 31 -1.20 0.75 -8.02
C VAL A 31 0.18 0.25 -7.63
N GLY A 32 0.38 -0.12 -6.37
CA GLY A 32 1.67 -0.65 -5.94
C GLY A 32 1.59 -1.21 -4.54
N GLU A 33 2.62 -1.94 -4.17
CA GLU A 33 2.77 -2.47 -2.82
C GLU A 33 4.24 -2.44 -2.43
N ALA A 34 4.49 -2.28 -1.13
CA ALA A 34 5.83 -2.23 -0.60
C ALA A 34 5.89 -3.03 0.70
N ALA A 35 7.01 -3.67 0.95
CA ALA A 35 7.23 -4.47 2.15
C ALA A 35 7.94 -3.68 3.25
N THR A 36 8.49 -2.52 2.91
CA THR A 36 9.21 -1.68 3.88
C THR A 36 8.82 -0.22 3.68
N GLY A 37 9.05 0.59 4.70
CA GLY A 37 8.81 2.03 4.59
C GLY A 37 9.68 2.67 3.53
N GLN A 38 10.92 2.19 3.38
CA GLN A 38 11.84 2.69 2.37
C GLN A 38 11.30 2.47 0.96
N GLU A 39 10.83 1.26 0.67
CA GLU A 39 10.19 0.96 -0.62
C GLU A 39 8.95 1.80 -0.80
N GLY A 40 8.17 1.96 0.27
CA GLY A 40 6.97 2.79 0.23
C GLY A 40 7.27 4.21 -0.18
N LEU A 41 8.29 4.83 0.41
CA LEU A 41 8.68 6.19 0.05
C LEU A 41 9.10 6.30 -1.40
N THR A 42 9.85 5.30 -1.89
CA THR A 42 10.27 5.26 -3.29
C THR A 42 9.05 5.21 -4.21
N GLN A 43 8.08 4.37 -3.89
CA GLN A 43 6.89 4.21 -4.71
C GLN A 43 5.97 5.42 -4.63
N ILE A 44 5.89 6.08 -3.48
CA ILE A 44 5.12 7.33 -3.35
C ILE A 44 5.62 8.35 -4.37
N LYS A 45 6.93 8.50 -4.47
CA LYS A 45 7.53 9.45 -5.40
C LYS A 45 7.31 9.06 -6.85
N ALA A 46 7.34 7.77 -7.14
CA ALA A 46 7.21 7.26 -8.52
C ALA A 46 5.75 7.21 -8.98
N LEU A 47 4.85 6.75 -8.12
CA LEU A 47 3.47 6.46 -8.50
C LEU A 47 2.49 7.56 -8.12
N ARG A 48 2.85 8.40 -7.16
CA ARG A 48 2.00 9.49 -6.65
C ARG A 48 0.60 9.00 -6.29
N PRO A 49 0.49 8.07 -5.34
CA PRO A 49 -0.81 7.54 -4.95
C PRO A 49 -1.64 8.61 -4.23
N ASP A 50 -2.95 8.45 -4.29
CA ASP A 50 -3.87 9.31 -3.55
C ASP A 50 -3.98 8.87 -2.09
N ILE A 51 -3.82 7.58 -1.83
CA ILE A 51 -3.99 6.99 -0.51
C ILE A 51 -2.83 6.03 -0.26
N VAL A 52 -2.26 6.10 0.95
CA VAL A 52 -1.25 5.14 1.39
C VAL A 52 -1.79 4.43 2.63
N ILE A 53 -1.88 3.11 2.56
CA ILE A 53 -2.29 2.29 3.71
C ILE A 53 -1.04 1.61 4.25
N THR A 54 -0.70 1.87 5.50
CA THR A 54 0.53 1.39 6.10
C THR A 54 0.32 0.97 7.54
N ASP A 55 1.11 -0.02 7.98
CA ASP A 55 1.16 -0.41 9.38
C ASP A 55 2.17 0.51 10.07
N ILE A 56 1.70 1.25 11.07
CA ILE A 56 2.55 2.19 11.81
C ILE A 56 3.61 1.50 12.67
N ARG A 57 3.53 0.19 12.83
CA ARG A 57 4.49 -0.57 13.64
C ARG A 57 5.66 -1.09 12.84
N MET A 58 5.78 -0.71 11.57
CA MET A 58 6.92 -1.12 10.75
C MET A 58 8.19 -0.46 11.27
N PRO A 59 9.27 -1.23 11.54
CA PRO A 59 10.46 -0.68 12.21
C PRO A 59 11.17 0.41 11.43
N ASP A 60 11.07 0.43 10.12
CA ASP A 60 11.74 1.39 9.26
C ASP A 60 10.88 2.62 8.92
N MET A 61 9.81 2.83 9.66
CA MET A 61 8.90 3.96 9.43
C MET A 61 9.09 5.09 10.43
N ASP A 62 10.07 5.03 11.27
CA ASP A 62 10.30 6.06 12.30
C ASP A 62 10.70 7.42 11.71
#